data_32601d9203c6dd5b734946dde95ccaf0
#
_entry.id   32601d9203c6dd5b734946dde95ccaf0
#
_cell.length_a   1.000
_cell.length_b   1.000
_cell.length_c   1.000
_cell.angle_alpha   90.00
_cell.angle_beta   90.00
_cell.angle_gamma   90.00
#
_symmetry.space_group_name_H-M   'P 1'
#
loop_
_entity.id
_entity.type
_entity.pdbx_description
1 polymer ?
#
loop_
_entity_poly.entity_id
_entity_poly.type
_entity_poly.pdbx_seq_one_letter_code
_entity_poly.pdbx_strand_id
1 'polypeptide(L)'
;MKKDSLKKLELEATQEIVIQTFINDDVRRNDALLNFIEILDKIDGSVMISLDAEWGAGKTFFVKQIELLLNYYRHCSFGEETISDLDTAVNQKQRFRSLEMKNTFIPIYFDAWMHDDHENPMISLLYSIIEQGYVKEKFVNQRSLRKGFADVLSGLTIGNVNIDLDKMIDSPNDFFSAVKSTESIKKSLENVFDEIITEHCQKLLVIVDELDRCRPDYAVRILEKTKHLINDQRVMFLFSINKTQLIHTIKKFYGDSFNASAYLNRFFDFEFNLERIDTDLYLDYLDAQRQGHLYSQKLISEMCTYYRMTMREFNIYYQKMQYIEGKIGQDGFSEISFITRLFASIIWALKIRNDEKAQKFINGDLQEELINIFKKVHIYNVYVCRYIAKEDYDELEALCALYDFMFSSSASDSFKTNTIEIDAYHRKEFFRILWI
;
A
#
# COMPACT_ATOMS: atom_id res chain seq x y z
N MET A 1 -17.88 2.92 -32.44
CA MET A 1 -17.23 2.28 -31.31
C MET A 1 -16.02 3.10 -30.94
N LYS A 2 -16.06 3.88 -29.85
CA LYS A 2 -14.87 4.51 -29.29
C LYS A 2 -13.98 3.38 -28.77
N LYS A 3 -12.72 3.33 -29.21
CA LYS A 3 -11.68 2.49 -28.60
C LYS A 3 -11.58 2.91 -27.14
N ASP A 4 -12.16 2.15 -26.22
CA ASP A 4 -11.89 2.31 -24.80
C ASP A 4 -10.42 1.96 -24.59
N SER A 5 -9.60 2.99 -24.44
CA SER A 5 -8.21 2.82 -24.02
C SER A 5 -8.25 2.24 -22.60
N LEU A 6 -7.61 1.10 -22.40
CA LEU A 6 -7.35 0.54 -21.07
C LEU A 6 -6.56 1.59 -20.26
N LYS A 7 -7.26 2.40 -19.46
CA LYS A 7 -6.62 3.35 -18.56
C LYS A 7 -6.04 2.58 -17.36
N LYS A 8 -4.81 2.94 -16.98
CA LYS A 8 -4.22 2.47 -15.71
C LYS A 8 -5.17 2.85 -14.58
N LEU A 9 -5.63 1.87 -13.79
CA LEU A 9 -6.54 2.08 -12.65
C LEU A 9 -5.79 2.47 -11.36
N GLU A 10 -4.47 2.41 -11.37
CA GLU A 10 -3.68 2.81 -10.24
C GLU A 10 -3.76 4.33 -10.06
N LEU A 11 -4.38 4.75 -8.97
CA LEU A 11 -4.48 6.15 -8.60
C LEU A 11 -3.14 6.58 -7.97
N GLU A 12 -2.62 7.71 -8.44
CA GLU A 12 -1.53 8.38 -7.75
C GLU A 12 -2.11 9.17 -6.56
N ALA A 13 -1.42 9.14 -5.42
CA ALA A 13 -1.85 9.84 -4.21
C ALA A 13 -1.55 11.35 -4.30
N THR A 14 -2.03 12.01 -5.38
CA THR A 14 -1.99 13.46 -5.51
C THR A 14 -2.94 14.11 -4.51
N GLN A 15 -2.69 15.34 -4.13
CA GLN A 15 -3.54 16.06 -3.16
C GLN A 15 -5.01 16.05 -3.55
N GLU A 16 -5.32 16.29 -4.82
CA GLU A 16 -6.70 16.28 -5.34
C GLU A 16 -7.37 14.92 -5.16
N ILE A 17 -6.69 13.83 -5.54
CA ILE A 17 -7.24 12.47 -5.42
C ILE A 17 -7.37 12.05 -3.96
N VAL A 18 -6.42 12.44 -3.10
CA VAL A 18 -6.50 12.19 -1.64
C VAL A 18 -7.72 12.89 -1.03
N ILE A 19 -7.99 14.14 -1.40
CA ILE A 19 -9.19 14.87 -0.98
C ILE A 19 -10.45 14.16 -1.48
N GLN A 20 -10.52 13.81 -2.76
CA GLN A 20 -11.70 13.13 -3.34
C GLN A 20 -11.97 11.78 -2.66
N THR A 21 -10.94 10.98 -2.38
CA THR A 21 -11.10 9.69 -1.67
C THR A 21 -11.57 9.87 -0.22
N PHE A 22 -11.17 10.97 0.45
CA PHE A 22 -11.69 11.33 1.77
C PHE A 22 -13.16 11.78 1.70
N ILE A 23 -13.51 12.62 0.71
CA ILE A 23 -14.88 13.11 0.51
C ILE A 23 -15.85 11.94 0.32
N ASN A 24 -15.54 11.08 -0.65
CA ASN A 24 -16.43 10.00 -1.08
C ASN A 24 -16.48 8.85 -0.07
N ASP A 25 -15.37 8.58 0.63
CA ASP A 25 -15.21 7.43 1.54
C ASP A 25 -15.59 6.08 0.88
N ASP A 26 -15.22 5.93 -0.38
CA ASP A 26 -15.62 4.79 -1.22
C ASP A 26 -15.23 3.43 -0.64
N VAL A 27 -14.20 3.39 0.19
CA VAL A 27 -13.68 2.18 0.85
C VAL A 27 -13.97 2.14 2.37
N ARG A 28 -14.79 3.07 2.88
CA ARG A 28 -15.23 3.18 4.29
C ARG A 28 -14.09 3.21 5.31
N ARG A 29 -13.05 3.97 5.03
CA ARG A 29 -11.87 4.10 5.91
C ARG A 29 -11.88 5.34 6.79
N ASN A 30 -12.84 6.24 6.60
CA ASN A 30 -12.88 7.48 7.37
C ASN A 30 -13.02 7.24 8.87
N ASP A 31 -13.74 6.21 9.31
CA ASP A 31 -13.82 5.87 10.74
C ASP A 31 -12.47 5.41 11.31
N ALA A 32 -11.72 4.58 10.58
CA ALA A 32 -10.38 4.17 10.98
C ALA A 32 -9.40 5.35 11.00
N LEU A 33 -9.51 6.26 10.03
CA LEU A 33 -8.73 7.48 9.94
C LEU A 33 -8.97 8.41 11.13
N LEU A 34 -10.23 8.65 11.48
CA LEU A 34 -10.62 9.46 12.62
C LEU A 34 -10.11 8.84 13.94
N ASN A 35 -10.36 7.55 14.14
CA ASN A 35 -9.90 6.84 15.33
C ASN A 35 -8.38 6.91 15.48
N PHE A 36 -7.63 6.81 14.36
CA PHE A 36 -6.19 6.94 14.38
C PHE A 36 -5.75 8.34 14.82
N ILE A 37 -6.36 9.40 14.28
CA ILE A 37 -6.07 10.80 14.66
C ILE A 37 -6.41 11.04 16.14
N GLU A 38 -7.55 10.54 16.63
CA GLU A 38 -7.93 10.65 18.04
C GLU A 38 -6.94 9.96 18.98
N ILE A 39 -6.42 8.79 18.58
CA ILE A 39 -5.40 8.07 19.35
C ILE A 39 -4.09 8.86 19.34
N LEU A 40 -3.67 9.32 18.16
CA LEU A 40 -2.44 10.10 18.01
C LEU A 40 -2.43 11.35 18.89
N ASP A 41 -3.57 12.05 18.98
CA ASP A 41 -3.71 13.25 19.81
C ASP A 41 -3.64 12.96 21.33
N LYS A 42 -3.99 11.75 21.74
CA LYS A 42 -3.94 11.30 23.16
C LYS A 42 -2.60 10.79 23.62
N ILE A 43 -1.70 10.49 22.68
CA ILE A 43 -0.36 9.97 23.01
C ILE A 43 0.52 11.10 23.52
N ASP A 44 1.09 10.94 24.72
CA ASP A 44 2.08 11.83 25.27
C ASP A 44 3.49 11.24 25.09
N GLY A 45 4.42 12.09 24.69
CA GLY A 45 5.82 11.72 24.50
C GLY A 45 6.18 11.29 23.09
N SER A 46 7.45 10.95 22.91
CA SER A 46 7.98 10.44 21.65
C SER A 46 7.62 8.97 21.47
N VAL A 47 7.01 8.64 20.34
CA VAL A 47 6.60 7.27 20.01
C VAL A 47 6.92 6.93 18.57
N MET A 48 7.21 5.66 18.33
CA MET A 48 7.34 5.07 17.00
C MET A 48 6.15 4.15 16.75
N ILE A 49 5.35 4.49 15.77
CA ILE A 49 4.12 3.79 15.40
C ILE A 49 4.34 3.08 14.07
N SER A 50 3.93 1.82 13.95
CA SER A 50 3.84 1.14 12.66
C SER A 50 2.40 1.09 12.17
N LEU A 51 2.18 1.44 10.91
CA LEU A 51 0.98 1.15 10.15
C LEU A 51 1.30 0.00 9.20
N ASP A 52 0.85 -1.21 9.55
CA ASP A 52 1.14 -2.42 8.80
C ASP A 52 -0.01 -2.79 7.86
N ALA A 53 0.34 -3.07 6.62
CA ALA A 53 -0.54 -3.74 5.65
C ALA A 53 0.27 -4.27 4.46
N GLU A 54 -0.33 -5.20 3.71
CA GLU A 54 0.23 -5.71 2.46
C GLU A 54 0.43 -4.60 1.41
N TRP A 55 1.31 -4.84 0.45
CA TRP A 55 1.46 -3.93 -0.70
C TRP A 55 0.17 -3.82 -1.50
N GLY A 56 -0.17 -2.59 -1.88
CA GLY A 56 -1.41 -2.32 -2.59
C GLY A 56 -2.66 -2.24 -1.72
N ALA A 57 -2.53 -2.30 -0.40
CA ALA A 57 -3.65 -2.13 0.53
C ALA A 57 -4.09 -0.66 0.72
N GLY A 58 -3.40 0.32 0.12
CA GLY A 58 -3.74 1.74 0.21
C GLY A 58 -3.13 2.47 1.40
N LYS A 59 -2.02 1.97 1.97
CA LYS A 59 -1.29 2.64 3.06
C LYS A 59 -0.95 4.10 2.74
N THR A 60 -0.33 4.34 1.59
CA THR A 60 0.06 5.70 1.15
C THR A 60 -1.11 6.67 1.12
N PHE A 61 -2.29 6.25 0.63
CA PHE A 61 -3.49 7.07 0.69
C PHE A 61 -3.90 7.39 2.13
N PHE A 62 -3.88 6.39 3.01
CA PHE A 62 -4.25 6.56 4.40
C PHE A 62 -3.32 7.55 5.13
N VAL A 63 -2.00 7.41 4.98
CA VAL A 63 -1.05 8.33 5.61
C VAL A 63 -1.09 9.74 4.99
N LYS A 64 -1.38 9.85 3.70
CA LYS A 64 -1.61 11.15 3.05
C LYS A 64 -2.91 11.82 3.51
N GLN A 65 -3.94 11.06 3.83
CA GLN A 65 -5.16 11.61 4.44
C GLN A 65 -4.90 12.06 5.88
N ILE A 66 -4.05 11.35 6.66
CA ILE A 66 -3.60 11.81 7.99
C ILE A 66 -2.85 13.14 7.83
N GLU A 67 -1.88 13.23 6.93
CA GLU A 67 -1.12 14.46 6.64
C GLU A 67 -2.06 15.63 6.30
N LEU A 68 -3.02 15.38 5.42
CA LEU A 68 -4.00 16.37 4.98
C LEU A 68 -4.86 16.90 6.14
N LEU A 69 -5.42 15.99 6.96
CA LEU A 69 -6.31 16.36 8.06
C LEU A 69 -5.57 17.03 9.22
N LEU A 70 -4.38 16.59 9.57
CA LEU A 70 -3.58 17.26 10.61
C LEU A 70 -3.21 18.68 10.19
N ASN A 71 -2.85 18.92 8.93
CA ASN A 71 -2.65 20.26 8.40
C ASN A 71 -3.95 21.07 8.45
N TYR A 72 -5.09 20.48 8.07
CA TYR A 72 -6.40 21.15 8.13
C TYR A 72 -6.72 21.62 9.55
N TYR A 73 -6.65 20.74 10.55
CA TYR A 73 -6.94 21.11 11.94
C TYR A 73 -5.98 22.15 12.50
N ARG A 74 -4.70 22.11 12.09
CA ARG A 74 -3.73 23.14 12.45
C ARG A 74 -4.15 24.49 11.86
N HIS A 75 -4.47 24.56 10.57
CA HIS A 75 -4.92 25.80 9.92
C HIS A 75 -6.18 26.37 10.58
N CYS A 76 -7.17 25.52 10.87
CA CYS A 76 -8.38 25.94 11.60
C CYS A 76 -8.06 26.53 12.98
N SER A 77 -7.11 25.95 13.72
CA SER A 77 -6.74 26.40 15.06
C SER A 77 -6.12 27.79 15.07
N PHE A 78 -5.52 28.21 13.97
CA PHE A 78 -4.84 29.53 13.84
C PHE A 78 -5.55 30.50 12.88
N GLY A 79 -6.73 30.11 12.37
CA GLY A 79 -7.51 30.96 11.45
C GLY A 79 -6.81 31.19 10.09
N GLU A 80 -5.96 30.25 9.69
CA GLU A 80 -5.30 30.23 8.39
C GLU A 80 -6.27 29.72 7.30
N GLU A 81 -5.98 30.05 6.02
CA GLU A 81 -6.79 29.57 4.90
C GLU A 81 -6.73 28.04 4.79
N THR A 82 -7.89 27.42 4.58
CA THR A 82 -8.04 26.00 4.37
C THR A 82 -8.46 25.70 2.92
N ILE A 83 -8.28 24.44 2.49
CA ILE A 83 -8.74 24.01 1.18
C ILE A 83 -10.27 23.93 1.20
N SER A 84 -10.95 24.71 0.37
CA SER A 84 -12.41 24.86 0.33
C SER A 84 -13.18 23.53 0.26
N ASP A 85 -12.74 22.61 -0.60
CA ASP A 85 -13.39 21.33 -0.77
C ASP A 85 -13.22 20.43 0.47
N LEU A 86 -12.05 20.48 1.10
CA LEU A 86 -11.77 19.75 2.33
C LEU A 86 -12.56 20.33 3.50
N ASP A 87 -12.63 21.66 3.62
CA ASP A 87 -13.43 22.33 4.66
C ASP A 87 -14.90 21.95 4.56
N THR A 88 -15.45 21.97 3.34
CA THR A 88 -16.82 21.54 3.09
C THR A 88 -17.04 20.08 3.50
N ALA A 89 -16.11 19.20 3.15
CA ALA A 89 -16.20 17.75 3.44
C ALA A 89 -16.13 17.47 4.94
N VAL A 90 -15.19 18.10 5.65
CA VAL A 90 -15.06 17.95 7.11
C VAL A 90 -16.32 18.46 7.82
N ASN A 91 -16.84 19.62 7.40
CA ASN A 91 -18.06 20.19 7.98
C ASN A 91 -19.32 19.32 7.76
N GLN A 92 -19.40 18.59 6.66
CA GLN A 92 -20.49 17.64 6.38
C GLN A 92 -20.39 16.34 7.19
N LYS A 93 -19.18 15.94 7.60
CA LYS A 93 -18.94 14.73 8.38
C LYS A 93 -18.94 15.05 9.87
N GLN A 94 -20.07 14.85 10.55
CA GLN A 94 -20.29 15.26 11.95
C GLN A 94 -19.14 14.87 12.89
N ARG A 95 -18.61 13.64 12.79
CA ARG A 95 -17.53 13.16 13.68
C ARG A 95 -16.23 13.94 13.46
N PHE A 96 -15.89 14.27 12.23
CA PHE A 96 -14.69 15.08 11.91
C PHE A 96 -14.88 16.54 12.32
N ARG A 97 -16.08 17.10 12.09
CA ARG A 97 -16.41 18.45 12.51
C ARG A 97 -16.35 18.63 14.03
N SER A 98 -16.74 17.61 14.79
CA SER A 98 -16.75 17.66 16.26
C SER A 98 -15.44 17.26 16.91
N LEU A 99 -14.41 16.93 16.12
CA LEU A 99 -13.10 16.57 16.66
C LEU A 99 -12.39 17.81 17.20
N GLU A 100 -12.16 17.82 18.51
CA GLU A 100 -11.39 18.83 19.21
C GLU A 100 -10.00 18.28 19.50
N MET A 101 -9.00 18.74 18.72
CA MET A 101 -7.60 18.36 18.90
C MET A 101 -7.01 19.08 20.12
N LYS A 102 -6.35 18.33 21.01
CA LYS A 102 -5.59 18.88 22.15
C LYS A 102 -4.26 19.47 21.71
N ASN A 103 -3.65 18.84 20.70
CA ASN A 103 -2.35 19.20 20.20
C ASN A 103 -2.45 19.65 18.74
N THR A 104 -1.63 20.60 18.36
CA THR A 104 -1.43 20.97 16.96
C THR A 104 -0.23 20.23 16.40
N PHE A 105 -0.42 19.57 15.27
CA PHE A 105 0.62 18.76 14.61
C PHE A 105 1.12 19.43 13.35
N ILE A 106 2.44 19.32 13.10
CA ILE A 106 3.01 19.48 11.78
C ILE A 106 3.34 18.07 11.26
N PRO A 107 2.58 17.53 10.30
CA PRO A 107 2.91 16.28 9.63
C PRO A 107 4.00 16.54 8.58
N ILE A 108 4.98 15.62 8.53
CA ILE A 108 6.08 15.63 7.58
C ILE A 108 6.09 14.31 6.86
N TYR A 109 5.86 14.29 5.57
CA TYR A 109 5.89 13.09 4.76
C TYR A 109 7.27 12.86 4.18
N PHE A 110 7.79 11.65 4.38
CA PHE A 110 9.08 11.19 3.87
C PHE A 110 8.92 9.86 3.15
N ASP A 111 9.10 9.86 1.84
CA ASP A 111 9.19 8.65 1.03
C ASP A 111 10.62 8.10 1.12
N ALA A 112 10.79 7.04 1.92
CA ALA A 112 12.10 6.48 2.18
C ALA A 112 12.72 5.84 0.93
N TRP A 113 11.89 5.25 0.05
CA TRP A 113 12.37 4.58 -1.15
C TRP A 113 12.91 5.54 -2.21
N MET A 114 12.35 6.73 -2.30
CA MET A 114 12.87 7.78 -3.21
C MET A 114 14.27 8.27 -2.84
N HIS A 115 14.73 7.95 -1.63
CA HIS A 115 16.01 8.44 -1.08
C HIS A 115 16.96 7.32 -0.66
N ASP A 116 16.70 6.07 -1.02
CA ASP A 116 17.46 4.91 -0.52
C ASP A 116 18.85 4.75 -1.15
N ASP A 117 19.16 5.54 -2.16
CA ASP A 117 20.49 5.68 -2.77
C ASP A 117 21.44 6.60 -1.97
N HIS A 118 20.90 7.39 -1.04
CA HIS A 118 21.70 8.30 -0.22
C HIS A 118 22.47 7.55 0.87
N GLU A 119 23.75 7.88 1.05
CA GLU A 119 24.61 7.25 2.05
C GLU A 119 24.12 7.48 3.49
N ASN A 120 23.61 8.67 3.78
CA ASN A 120 23.14 9.05 5.11
C ASN A 120 21.63 9.36 5.10
N PRO A 121 20.78 8.42 5.56
CA PRO A 121 19.33 8.59 5.53
C PRO A 121 18.82 9.77 6.39
N MET A 122 19.59 10.18 7.43
CA MET A 122 19.20 11.32 8.25
C MET A 122 19.27 12.64 7.50
N ILE A 123 20.16 12.78 6.52
CA ILE A 123 20.25 13.98 5.68
C ILE A 123 18.99 14.11 4.83
N SER A 124 18.54 13.02 4.22
CA SER A 124 17.32 12.99 3.42
C SER A 124 16.08 13.31 4.26
N LEU A 125 16.00 12.72 5.45
CA LEU A 125 14.92 12.99 6.39
C LEU A 125 14.89 14.47 6.80
N LEU A 126 16.03 15.04 7.17
CA LEU A 126 16.12 16.47 7.52
C LEU A 126 15.77 17.37 6.34
N TYR A 127 16.16 17.00 5.14
CA TYR A 127 15.75 17.74 3.94
C TYR A 127 14.24 17.76 3.77
N SER A 128 13.57 16.61 3.97
CA SER A 128 12.11 16.54 3.90
C SER A 128 11.43 17.36 5.01
N ILE A 129 12.03 17.47 6.19
CA ILE A 129 11.56 18.37 7.26
C ILE A 129 11.64 19.83 6.81
N ILE A 130 12.75 20.25 6.19
CA ILE A 130 12.93 21.64 5.70
C ILE A 130 11.93 21.97 4.58
N GLU A 131 11.68 21.02 3.67
CA GLU A 131 10.79 21.24 2.53
C GLU A 131 9.29 21.28 2.89
N GLN A 132 8.92 20.87 4.10
CA GLN A 132 7.55 21.01 4.58
C GLN A 132 7.17 22.49 4.69
N GLY A 133 6.01 22.86 4.15
CA GLY A 133 5.62 24.25 3.90
C GLY A 133 5.83 25.21 5.07
N TYR A 134 5.31 24.88 6.26
CA TYR A 134 5.47 25.71 7.46
C TYR A 134 6.94 25.83 7.91
N VAL A 135 7.69 24.72 7.87
CA VAL A 135 9.11 24.71 8.25
C VAL A 135 9.95 25.45 7.22
N LYS A 136 9.63 25.32 5.93
CA LYS A 136 10.31 26.00 4.82
C LYS A 136 10.18 27.52 4.94
N GLU A 137 9.02 28.01 5.27
CA GLU A 137 8.79 29.42 5.49
C GLU A 137 9.64 29.94 6.65
N LYS A 138 9.64 29.26 7.80
CA LYS A 138 10.51 29.59 8.93
C LYS A 138 11.99 29.49 8.57
N PHE A 139 12.41 28.46 7.86
CA PHE A 139 13.80 28.25 7.44
C PHE A 139 14.29 29.39 6.59
N VAL A 140 13.47 29.91 5.67
CA VAL A 140 13.82 31.09 4.84
C VAL A 140 13.96 32.34 5.69
N ASN A 141 13.09 32.57 6.66
CA ASN A 141 13.00 33.79 7.42
C ASN A 141 13.89 33.86 8.68
N GLN A 142 14.27 32.71 9.27
CA GLN A 142 14.97 32.66 10.54
C GLN A 142 16.41 32.12 10.39
N ARG A 143 17.38 33.01 10.70
CA ARG A 143 18.81 32.65 10.64
C ARG A 143 19.23 31.60 11.67
N SER A 144 18.61 31.60 12.87
CA SER A 144 18.86 30.63 13.93
C SER A 144 18.52 29.20 13.47
N LEU A 145 17.36 29.01 12.82
CA LEU A 145 16.94 27.74 12.29
C LEU A 145 17.90 27.22 11.20
N ARG A 146 18.29 28.10 10.25
CA ARG A 146 19.30 27.73 9.23
C ARG A 146 20.62 27.29 9.85
N LYS A 147 21.06 28.00 10.91
CA LYS A 147 22.30 27.62 11.63
C LYS A 147 22.14 26.27 12.31
N GLY A 148 21.04 26.02 13.01
CA GLY A 148 20.76 24.74 13.67
C GLY A 148 20.81 23.55 12.66
N PHE A 149 20.16 23.69 11.51
CA PHE A 149 20.26 22.67 10.45
C PHE A 149 21.68 22.49 9.90
N ALA A 150 22.43 23.57 9.72
CA ALA A 150 23.83 23.48 9.27
C ALA A 150 24.72 22.77 10.30
N ASP A 151 24.50 23.01 11.58
CA ASP A 151 25.25 22.33 12.68
C ASP A 151 24.91 20.82 12.71
N VAL A 152 23.64 20.43 12.52
CA VAL A 152 23.23 19.03 12.39
C VAL A 152 23.88 18.36 11.17
N LEU A 153 23.78 18.99 10.00
CA LEU A 153 24.35 18.48 8.75
C LEU A 153 25.88 18.31 8.86
N SER A 154 26.56 19.27 9.47
CA SER A 154 28.01 19.18 9.72
C SER A 154 28.35 17.97 10.59
N GLY A 155 27.60 17.75 11.68
CA GLY A 155 27.80 16.59 12.54
C GLY A 155 27.54 15.26 11.82
N LEU A 156 26.53 15.18 10.94
CA LEU A 156 26.21 13.99 10.18
C LEU A 156 27.23 13.68 9.05
N THR A 157 27.88 14.70 8.50
CA THR A 157 28.86 14.55 7.41
C THR A 157 30.27 14.27 7.91
N ILE A 158 30.66 14.76 9.10
CA ILE A 158 31.99 14.50 9.67
C ILE A 158 32.24 12.97 9.88
N GLY A 159 31.21 12.18 10.11
CA GLY A 159 31.33 10.73 10.19
C GLY A 159 31.61 10.00 8.86
N ASN A 160 31.46 10.67 7.71
CA ASN A 160 31.64 10.12 6.36
C ASN A 160 32.83 10.76 5.59
N VAL A 161 33.49 11.76 6.14
CA VAL A 161 34.73 12.29 5.54
C VAL A 161 35.84 11.27 5.78
N ASN A 162 36.57 10.91 4.73
CA ASN A 162 37.84 10.20 4.84
C ASN A 162 38.72 10.92 5.84
N ILE A 163 38.70 10.49 7.08
CA ILE A 163 39.51 11.04 8.15
C ILE A 163 40.92 10.54 7.83
N ASP A 164 41.79 11.47 7.51
CA ASP A 164 43.21 11.21 7.33
C ASP A 164 43.76 10.75 8.70
N LEU A 165 43.85 9.44 8.88
CA LEU A 165 44.27 8.79 10.12
C LEU A 165 45.62 9.30 10.59
N ASP A 166 46.50 9.74 9.69
CA ASP A 166 47.81 10.32 10.04
C ASP A 166 47.68 11.69 10.74
N LYS A 167 46.64 12.49 10.39
CA LYS A 167 46.36 13.73 11.11
C LYS A 167 45.72 13.54 12.49
N MET A 168 45.03 12.40 12.71
CA MET A 168 44.39 12.08 14.00
C MET A 168 45.43 11.65 15.07
N ILE A 169 46.57 11.12 14.66
CA ILE A 169 47.62 10.66 15.59
C ILE A 169 48.29 11.88 16.29
N ASP A 170 48.31 13.03 15.64
CA ASP A 170 48.95 14.24 16.15
C ASP A 170 48.03 15.15 17.00
N SER A 171 46.72 14.88 17.07
CA SER A 171 45.77 15.70 17.82
C SER A 171 44.75 14.87 18.60
N PRO A 172 44.96 14.56 19.88
CA PRO A 172 43.98 13.85 20.74
C PRO A 172 42.62 14.55 20.80
N ASN A 173 42.54 15.85 20.56
CA ASN A 173 41.29 16.63 20.55
C ASN A 173 40.41 16.30 19.36
N ASP A 174 40.96 15.91 18.22
CA ASP A 174 40.19 15.57 17.03
C ASP A 174 39.54 14.18 17.15
N PHE A 175 40.18 13.25 17.85
CA PHE A 175 39.61 11.95 18.19
C PHE A 175 38.36 12.10 19.09
N PHE A 176 38.48 12.93 20.15
CA PHE A 176 37.34 13.22 21.04
C PHE A 176 36.24 14.05 20.35
N SER A 177 36.57 14.84 19.34
CA SER A 177 35.57 15.58 18.56
C SER A 177 34.68 14.64 17.73
N ALA A 178 35.24 13.58 17.18
CA ALA A 178 34.49 12.57 16.44
C ALA A 178 33.54 11.74 17.36
N VAL A 179 33.98 11.46 18.59
CA VAL A 179 33.14 10.75 19.58
C VAL A 179 32.06 11.65 20.16
N LYS A 180 32.30 12.94 20.32
CA LYS A 180 31.31 13.95 20.72
C LYS A 180 30.21 14.19 19.66
N SER A 181 30.38 13.67 18.46
CA SER A 181 29.49 13.97 17.33
C SER A 181 28.04 13.57 17.61
N THR A 182 27.77 12.41 18.20
CA THR A 182 26.40 11.91 18.44
C THR A 182 25.62 12.78 19.43
N GLU A 183 26.24 13.17 20.54
CA GLU A 183 25.61 14.03 21.55
C GLU A 183 25.44 15.48 21.02
N SER A 184 26.43 15.96 20.28
CA SER A 184 26.37 17.25 19.62
C SER A 184 25.24 17.28 18.58
N ILE A 185 25.09 16.22 17.78
CA ILE A 185 24.00 16.10 16.80
C ILE A 185 22.64 16.10 17.51
N LYS A 186 22.47 15.34 18.60
CA LYS A 186 21.23 15.34 19.40
C LYS A 186 20.86 16.73 19.87
N LYS A 187 21.81 17.44 20.47
CA LYS A 187 21.60 18.80 20.95
C LYS A 187 21.27 19.77 19.83
N SER A 188 21.89 19.63 18.67
CA SER A 188 21.59 20.47 17.51
C SER A 188 20.20 20.16 16.96
N LEU A 189 19.76 18.88 16.98
CA LEU A 189 18.39 18.47 16.61
C LEU A 189 17.36 19.06 17.59
N GLU A 190 17.63 18.98 18.92
CA GLU A 190 16.77 19.60 19.93
C GLU A 190 16.59 21.11 19.67
N ASN A 191 17.67 21.83 19.39
CA ASN A 191 17.61 23.25 19.04
C ASN A 191 16.78 23.49 17.76
N VAL A 192 16.91 22.63 16.75
CA VAL A 192 16.10 22.73 15.51
C VAL A 192 14.63 22.51 15.83
N PHE A 193 14.30 21.50 16.64
CA PHE A 193 12.92 21.24 17.04
C PHE A 193 12.35 22.36 17.92
N ASP A 194 13.13 22.98 18.80
CA ASP A 194 12.71 24.14 19.58
C ASP A 194 12.33 25.36 18.70
N GLU A 195 13.02 25.55 17.60
CA GLU A 195 12.70 26.60 16.65
C GLU A 195 11.47 26.26 15.78
N ILE A 196 11.25 24.99 15.44
CA ILE A 196 10.09 24.54 14.64
C ILE A 196 8.84 24.49 15.51
N ILE A 197 8.95 23.87 16.69
CA ILE A 197 7.86 23.61 17.62
C ILE A 197 7.67 24.85 18.48
N THR A 198 6.63 25.61 18.17
CA THR A 198 6.28 26.87 18.81
C THR A 198 4.79 26.86 19.19
N GLU A 199 4.22 27.98 19.54
CA GLU A 199 2.79 28.11 19.82
C GLU A 199 1.90 27.58 18.68
N HIS A 200 2.37 27.66 17.42
CA HIS A 200 1.66 27.17 16.22
C HIS A 200 1.85 25.68 15.91
N CYS A 201 2.72 25.00 16.67
CA CYS A 201 2.95 23.57 16.52
C CYS A 201 3.44 23.00 17.83
N GLN A 202 2.71 22.06 18.39
CA GLN A 202 3.07 21.42 19.66
C GLN A 202 3.80 20.10 19.43
N LYS A 203 3.50 19.42 18.31
CA LYS A 203 4.09 18.10 17.98
C LYS A 203 4.43 18.00 16.49
N LEU A 204 5.50 17.27 16.19
CA LEU A 204 5.86 16.85 14.84
C LEU A 204 5.45 15.39 14.65
N LEU A 205 4.77 15.09 13.55
CA LEU A 205 4.53 13.73 13.11
C LEU A 205 5.35 13.46 11.84
N VAL A 206 6.41 12.68 11.94
CA VAL A 206 7.22 12.26 10.81
C VAL A 206 6.67 10.95 10.26
N ILE A 207 6.09 11.01 9.07
CA ILE A 207 5.51 9.87 8.35
C ILE A 207 6.59 9.32 7.42
N VAL A 208 7.08 8.11 7.72
CA VAL A 208 8.08 7.38 6.91
C VAL A 208 7.33 6.31 6.11
N ASP A 209 7.19 6.51 4.81
CA ASP A 209 6.51 5.56 3.91
C ASP A 209 7.51 4.75 3.08
N GLU A 210 7.11 3.57 2.61
CA GLU A 210 7.83 2.68 1.69
C GLU A 210 9.20 2.17 2.21
N LEU A 211 9.41 2.14 3.54
CA LEU A 211 10.68 1.68 4.13
C LEU A 211 10.98 0.20 3.82
N ASP A 212 9.95 -0.62 3.68
CA ASP A 212 10.04 -2.03 3.35
C ASP A 212 10.49 -2.32 1.92
N ARG A 213 10.56 -1.29 1.05
CA ARG A 213 11.09 -1.37 -0.32
C ARG A 213 12.54 -0.94 -0.44
N CYS A 214 13.08 -0.31 0.59
CA CYS A 214 14.44 0.21 0.58
C CYS A 214 15.49 -0.89 0.59
N ARG A 215 16.70 -0.52 0.21
CA ARG A 215 17.88 -1.37 0.41
C ARG A 215 18.02 -1.74 1.88
N PRO A 216 18.44 -2.99 2.19
CA PRO A 216 18.47 -3.49 3.55
C PRO A 216 19.27 -2.64 4.54
N ASP A 217 20.44 -2.15 4.13
CA ASP A 217 21.29 -1.28 4.94
C ASP A 217 20.65 0.07 5.22
N TYR A 218 19.97 0.66 4.25
CA TYR A 218 19.25 1.91 4.41
C TYR A 218 18.08 1.79 5.37
N ALA A 219 17.24 0.74 5.19
CA ALA A 219 16.09 0.49 6.05
C ALA A 219 16.48 0.32 7.52
N VAL A 220 17.55 -0.46 7.80
CA VAL A 220 18.07 -0.65 9.15
C VAL A 220 18.59 0.68 9.74
N ARG A 221 19.37 1.44 8.94
CA ARG A 221 19.91 2.74 9.39
C ARG A 221 18.83 3.77 9.72
N ILE A 222 17.73 3.83 8.96
CA ILE A 222 16.60 4.72 9.30
C ILE A 222 16.05 4.35 10.68
N LEU A 223 15.72 3.08 10.90
CA LEU A 223 15.15 2.62 12.18
C LEU A 223 16.08 2.92 13.37
N GLU A 224 17.35 2.57 13.23
CA GLU A 224 18.32 2.77 14.32
C GLU A 224 18.59 4.25 14.59
N LYS A 225 18.81 5.04 13.54
CA LYS A 225 19.12 6.46 13.69
C LYS A 225 17.93 7.27 14.19
N THR A 226 16.72 7.00 13.77
CA THR A 226 15.52 7.66 14.30
C THR A 226 15.36 7.35 15.78
N LYS A 227 15.52 6.07 16.20
CA LYS A 227 15.41 5.68 17.61
C LYS A 227 16.51 6.28 18.49
N HIS A 228 17.72 6.43 17.95
CA HIS A 228 18.89 6.86 18.75
C HIS A 228 19.13 8.36 18.73
N LEU A 229 18.85 9.03 17.62
CA LEU A 229 19.16 10.46 17.47
C LEU A 229 18.01 11.37 17.86
N ILE A 230 16.76 10.94 17.63
CA ILE A 230 15.59 11.75 17.89
C ILE A 230 14.90 11.24 19.15
N ASN A 231 15.15 11.91 20.26
CA ASN A 231 14.57 11.61 21.57
C ASN A 231 13.78 12.80 22.13
N ASP A 232 13.28 13.66 21.26
CA ASP A 232 12.44 14.79 21.66
C ASP A 232 11.01 14.30 21.89
N GLN A 233 10.46 14.56 23.08
CA GLN A 233 9.13 14.13 23.49
C GLN A 233 7.98 14.70 22.61
N ARG A 234 8.30 15.68 21.77
CA ARG A 234 7.35 16.33 20.86
C ARG A 234 7.38 15.75 19.44
N VAL A 235 8.30 14.80 19.16
CA VAL A 235 8.49 14.20 17.84
C VAL A 235 7.98 12.76 17.84
N MET A 236 7.07 12.48 16.97
CA MET A 236 6.45 11.17 16.76
C MET A 236 6.76 10.63 15.38
N PHE A 237 6.92 9.33 15.25
CA PHE A 237 7.14 8.66 13.97
C PHE A 237 6.00 7.72 13.62
N LEU A 238 5.53 7.79 12.39
CA LEU A 238 4.59 6.85 11.80
C LEU A 238 5.26 6.15 10.61
N PHE A 239 5.56 4.87 10.76
CA PHE A 239 6.13 4.03 9.71
C PHE A 239 5.02 3.29 8.98
N SER A 240 4.80 3.65 7.74
CA SER A 240 3.85 2.98 6.83
C SER A 240 4.60 1.86 6.10
N ILE A 241 4.41 0.62 6.55
CA ILE A 241 5.24 -0.54 6.14
C ILE A 241 4.41 -1.78 5.80
N ASN A 242 5.01 -2.69 5.07
CA ASN A 242 4.66 -4.11 5.09
C ASN A 242 5.64 -4.83 6.03
N LYS A 243 5.20 -5.10 7.27
CA LYS A 243 6.04 -5.67 8.33
C LYS A 243 6.66 -7.01 7.90
N THR A 244 5.93 -7.83 7.17
CA THR A 244 6.44 -9.12 6.66
C THR A 244 7.62 -8.90 5.71
N GLN A 245 7.51 -7.96 4.79
CA GLN A 245 8.60 -7.66 3.85
C GLN A 245 9.78 -7.00 4.55
N LEU A 246 9.52 -6.09 5.48
CA LEU A 246 10.58 -5.46 6.27
C LEU A 246 11.36 -6.48 7.10
N ILE A 247 10.71 -7.52 7.64
CA ILE A 247 11.38 -8.65 8.31
C ILE A 247 12.34 -9.35 7.34
N HIS A 248 11.93 -9.60 6.09
CA HIS A 248 12.81 -10.20 5.09
C HIS A 248 13.99 -9.28 4.73
N THR A 249 13.75 -7.99 4.60
CA THR A 249 14.77 -6.97 4.35
C THR A 249 15.82 -6.95 5.47
N ILE A 250 15.39 -6.98 6.73
CA ILE A 250 16.30 -7.01 7.90
C ILE A 250 17.09 -8.33 7.97
N LYS A 251 16.46 -9.47 7.70
CA LYS A 251 17.16 -10.75 7.63
C LYS A 251 18.23 -10.74 6.55
N LYS A 252 17.99 -10.11 5.42
CA LYS A 252 19.00 -9.99 4.36
C LYS A 252 20.20 -9.16 4.80
N PHE A 253 20.03 -8.23 5.71
CA PHE A 253 21.12 -7.41 6.27
C PHE A 253 21.93 -8.16 7.34
N TYR A 254 21.25 -8.80 8.30
CA TYR A 254 21.90 -9.47 9.45
C TYR A 254 22.12 -10.97 9.26
N GLY A 255 21.55 -11.59 8.25
CA GLY A 255 21.57 -13.02 7.98
C GLY A 255 20.26 -13.75 8.33
N ASP A 256 20.00 -14.89 7.69
CA ASP A 256 18.72 -15.61 7.75
C ASP A 256 18.36 -16.11 9.16
N SER A 257 19.36 -16.42 9.99
CA SER A 257 19.15 -16.87 11.37
C SER A 257 18.79 -15.74 12.35
N PHE A 258 18.86 -14.48 11.90
CA PHE A 258 18.56 -13.32 12.75
C PHE A 258 17.08 -13.23 13.08
N ASN A 259 16.74 -12.97 14.34
CA ASN A 259 15.35 -12.79 14.76
C ASN A 259 14.86 -11.36 14.47
N ALA A 260 14.60 -11.09 13.20
CA ALA A 260 14.18 -9.79 12.73
C ALA A 260 12.83 -9.34 13.30
N SER A 261 11.92 -10.28 13.62
CA SER A 261 10.64 -9.94 14.25
C SER A 261 10.84 -9.39 15.65
N ALA A 262 11.64 -10.08 16.50
CA ALA A 262 11.96 -9.59 17.82
C ALA A 262 12.77 -8.27 17.79
N TYR A 263 13.58 -8.08 16.75
CA TYR A 263 14.30 -6.83 16.52
C TYR A 263 13.34 -5.68 16.24
N LEU A 264 12.40 -5.83 15.33
CA LEU A 264 11.40 -4.80 14.99
C LEU A 264 10.51 -4.43 16.18
N ASN A 265 10.14 -5.38 17.02
CA ASN A 265 9.33 -5.11 18.21
C ASN A 265 10.01 -4.19 19.24
N ARG A 266 11.32 -3.92 19.09
CA ARG A 266 12.04 -2.94 19.91
C ARG A 266 11.89 -1.50 19.41
N PHE A 267 11.46 -1.33 18.16
CA PHE A 267 11.32 -0.01 17.55
C PHE A 267 9.91 0.54 17.72
N PHE A 268 8.89 -0.29 17.51
CA PHE A 268 7.51 0.16 17.49
C PHE A 268 6.87 0.05 18.87
N ASP A 269 6.41 1.19 19.37
CA ASP A 269 5.69 1.29 20.64
C ASP A 269 4.22 0.94 20.45
N PHE A 270 3.64 1.25 19.25
CA PHE A 270 2.29 0.90 18.84
C PHE A 270 2.28 0.34 17.42
N GLU A 271 1.40 -0.64 17.20
CA GLU A 271 1.20 -1.26 15.90
C GLU A 271 -0.28 -1.12 15.50
N PHE A 272 -0.51 -0.51 14.34
CA PHE A 272 -1.81 -0.44 13.70
C PHE A 272 -1.81 -1.30 12.45
N ASN A 273 -2.87 -2.11 12.31
CA ASN A 273 -3.09 -2.88 11.09
C ASN A 273 -4.17 -2.17 10.27
N LEU A 274 -3.83 -1.82 9.04
CA LEU A 274 -4.82 -1.28 8.13
C LEU A 274 -5.69 -2.42 7.61
N GLU A 275 -6.97 -2.41 7.96
CA GLU A 275 -7.92 -3.44 7.56
C GLU A 275 -8.02 -3.56 6.04
N ARG A 276 -8.30 -4.77 5.59
CA ARG A 276 -8.61 -5.02 4.18
C ARG A 276 -9.91 -4.33 3.82
N ILE A 277 -9.99 -3.89 2.57
CA ILE A 277 -11.22 -3.30 2.04
C ILE A 277 -12.26 -4.39 1.81
N ASP A 278 -13.52 -3.97 1.90
CA ASP A 278 -14.65 -4.74 1.40
C ASP A 278 -14.59 -4.77 -0.15
N THR A 279 -14.53 -5.98 -0.70
CA THR A 279 -14.37 -6.18 -2.13
C THR A 279 -15.61 -5.76 -2.93
N ASP A 280 -16.82 -5.89 -2.35
CA ASP A 280 -18.06 -5.47 -3.01
C ASP A 280 -18.13 -3.94 -3.10
N LEU A 281 -17.79 -3.24 -2.01
CA LEU A 281 -17.73 -1.78 -2.01
C LEU A 281 -16.67 -1.24 -2.99
N TYR A 282 -15.53 -1.90 -3.07
CA TYR A 282 -14.49 -1.47 -3.99
C TYR A 282 -14.88 -1.74 -5.45
N LEU A 283 -15.60 -2.81 -5.72
CA LEU A 283 -16.16 -3.08 -7.03
C LEU A 283 -17.17 -2.01 -7.43
N ASP A 284 -18.10 -1.66 -6.53
CA ASP A 284 -19.09 -0.59 -6.75
C ASP A 284 -18.40 0.75 -7.08
N TYR A 285 -17.33 1.09 -6.38
CA TYR A 285 -16.50 2.27 -6.66
C TYR A 285 -15.90 2.22 -8.08
N LEU A 286 -15.32 1.09 -8.49
CA LEU A 286 -14.72 0.93 -9.82
C LEU A 286 -15.78 1.01 -10.94
N ASP A 287 -16.98 0.47 -10.70
CA ASP A 287 -18.08 0.49 -11.65
C ASP A 287 -18.69 1.89 -11.78
N ALA A 288 -18.81 2.64 -10.69
CA ALA A 288 -19.28 4.02 -10.73
C ALA A 288 -18.36 4.94 -11.55
N GLN A 289 -17.05 4.65 -11.56
CA GLN A 289 -16.09 5.38 -12.38
C GLN A 289 -16.14 5.01 -13.88
N ARG A 290 -16.78 3.90 -14.22
CA ARG A 290 -16.87 3.38 -15.59
C ARG A 290 -18.32 3.13 -15.96
N GLN A 291 -18.77 3.76 -17.02
CA GLN A 291 -20.10 3.53 -17.58
C GLN A 291 -20.18 2.12 -18.18
N GLY A 292 -20.51 1.12 -17.38
CA GLY A 292 -20.75 -0.23 -17.87
C GLY A 292 -20.71 -1.29 -16.78
N HIS A 293 -21.78 -2.06 -16.65
CA HIS A 293 -21.83 -3.22 -15.77
C HIS A 293 -21.16 -4.42 -16.45
N LEU A 294 -20.24 -5.09 -15.77
CA LEU A 294 -19.70 -6.36 -16.21
C LEU A 294 -20.69 -7.49 -15.90
N TYR A 295 -20.93 -8.36 -16.85
CA TYR A 295 -21.79 -9.53 -16.64
C TYR A 295 -21.27 -10.46 -15.51
N SER A 296 -19.98 -10.42 -15.24
CA SER A 296 -19.28 -11.25 -14.25
C SER A 296 -18.93 -10.51 -12.95
N GLN A 297 -19.55 -9.39 -12.61
CA GLN A 297 -19.20 -8.57 -11.44
C GLN A 297 -19.14 -9.34 -10.14
N LYS A 298 -20.20 -10.09 -9.81
CA LYS A 298 -20.21 -10.89 -8.58
C LYS A 298 -19.15 -11.99 -8.58
N LEU A 299 -18.86 -12.59 -9.73
CA LEU A 299 -17.78 -13.57 -9.84
C LEU A 299 -16.42 -12.91 -9.55
N ILE A 300 -16.18 -11.70 -10.07
CA ILE A 300 -14.96 -10.93 -9.81
C ILE A 300 -14.81 -10.65 -8.32
N SER A 301 -15.85 -10.15 -7.66
CA SER A 301 -15.83 -9.85 -6.22
C SER A 301 -15.53 -11.09 -5.38
N GLU A 302 -16.28 -12.19 -5.59
CA GLU A 302 -16.09 -13.42 -4.84
C GLU A 302 -14.70 -14.05 -5.08
N MET A 303 -14.18 -14.01 -6.31
CA MET A 303 -12.83 -14.48 -6.63
C MET A 303 -11.77 -13.62 -5.94
N CYS A 304 -11.93 -12.30 -5.93
CA CYS A 304 -11.02 -11.41 -5.19
C CYS A 304 -11.03 -11.67 -3.69
N THR A 305 -12.22 -11.93 -3.12
CA THR A 305 -12.39 -12.32 -1.71
C THR A 305 -11.73 -13.67 -1.42
N TYR A 306 -11.99 -14.67 -2.26
CA TYR A 306 -11.42 -16.02 -2.11
C TYR A 306 -9.88 -16.00 -2.12
N TYR A 307 -9.28 -15.28 -3.07
CA TYR A 307 -7.83 -15.13 -3.19
C TYR A 307 -7.26 -14.04 -2.27
N ARG A 308 -8.08 -13.36 -1.51
CA ARG A 308 -7.67 -12.26 -0.61
C ARG A 308 -6.82 -11.21 -1.33
N MET A 309 -7.28 -10.74 -2.47
CA MET A 309 -6.56 -9.76 -3.29
C MET A 309 -6.49 -8.40 -2.61
N THR A 310 -5.34 -7.73 -2.73
CA THR A 310 -5.19 -6.31 -2.38
C THR A 310 -5.87 -5.43 -3.42
N MET A 311 -6.07 -4.12 -3.14
CA MET A 311 -6.67 -3.18 -4.12
C MET A 311 -5.89 -3.14 -5.44
N ARG A 312 -4.55 -3.20 -5.38
CA ARG A 312 -3.71 -3.23 -6.58
C ARG A 312 -3.93 -4.50 -7.39
N GLU A 313 -3.94 -5.65 -6.74
CA GLU A 313 -4.21 -6.94 -7.38
C GLU A 313 -5.64 -7.01 -7.94
N PHE A 314 -6.61 -6.48 -7.19
CA PHE A 314 -8.00 -6.35 -7.63
C PHE A 314 -8.08 -5.51 -8.92
N ASN A 315 -7.42 -4.34 -8.96
CA ASN A 315 -7.41 -3.48 -10.15
C ASN A 315 -6.86 -4.20 -11.38
N ILE A 316 -5.77 -4.94 -11.21
CA ILE A 316 -5.16 -5.73 -12.30
C ILE A 316 -6.14 -6.82 -12.74
N TYR A 317 -6.72 -7.55 -11.80
CA TYR A 317 -7.68 -8.61 -12.07
C TYR A 317 -8.92 -8.08 -12.79
N TYR A 318 -9.51 -7.01 -12.28
CA TYR A 318 -10.67 -6.33 -12.85
C TYR A 318 -10.41 -5.88 -14.30
N GLN A 319 -9.26 -5.26 -14.57
CA GLN A 319 -8.88 -4.86 -15.94
C GLN A 319 -8.75 -6.05 -16.90
N LYS A 320 -8.18 -7.16 -16.43
CA LYS A 320 -8.05 -8.38 -17.22
C LYS A 320 -9.41 -8.97 -17.53
N MET A 321 -10.29 -9.04 -16.55
CA MET A 321 -11.66 -9.54 -16.75
C MET A 321 -12.47 -8.62 -17.69
N GLN A 322 -12.34 -7.30 -17.57
CA GLN A 322 -12.95 -6.36 -18.50
C GLN A 322 -12.49 -6.58 -19.95
N TYR A 323 -11.18 -6.78 -20.13
CA TYR A 323 -10.63 -7.05 -21.44
C TYR A 323 -11.22 -8.32 -22.05
N ILE A 324 -11.32 -9.39 -21.26
CA ILE A 324 -11.92 -10.67 -21.68
C ILE A 324 -13.38 -10.48 -22.06
N GLU A 325 -14.18 -9.81 -21.23
CA GLU A 325 -15.59 -9.53 -21.52
C GLU A 325 -15.75 -8.74 -22.84
N GLY A 326 -14.88 -7.79 -23.11
CA GLY A 326 -14.84 -7.06 -24.37
C GLY A 326 -14.51 -7.93 -25.59
N LYS A 327 -13.85 -9.08 -25.42
CA LYS A 327 -13.51 -10.01 -26.50
C LYS A 327 -14.58 -11.05 -26.78
N ILE A 328 -15.26 -11.52 -25.75
CA ILE A 328 -16.32 -12.54 -25.90
C ILE A 328 -17.66 -11.94 -26.32
N GLY A 329 -17.77 -10.60 -26.32
CA GLY A 329 -18.99 -9.89 -26.69
C GLY A 329 -20.03 -9.85 -25.57
N GLN A 330 -20.97 -8.90 -25.70
CA GLN A 330 -22.09 -8.74 -24.75
C GLN A 330 -23.32 -9.54 -25.18
N ASP A 331 -23.28 -10.20 -26.30
CA ASP A 331 -24.44 -10.84 -26.93
C ASP A 331 -24.66 -12.26 -26.36
N GLY A 332 -25.23 -12.34 -25.18
CA GLY A 332 -25.85 -13.55 -24.69
C GLY A 332 -24.88 -14.68 -24.29
N PHE A 333 -25.44 -15.88 -24.11
CA PHE A 333 -24.71 -17.11 -23.83
C PHE A 333 -24.14 -17.70 -25.13
N SER A 334 -22.86 -18.03 -25.10
CA SER A 334 -22.20 -18.95 -26.03
C SER A 334 -21.25 -19.85 -25.28
N GLU A 335 -20.95 -21.01 -25.81
CA GLU A 335 -20.01 -21.96 -25.25
C GLU A 335 -18.66 -21.32 -25.00
N ILE A 336 -18.17 -20.50 -25.95
CA ILE A 336 -16.89 -19.78 -25.78
C ILE A 336 -16.97 -18.74 -24.68
N SER A 337 -18.09 -18.04 -24.51
CA SER A 337 -18.25 -17.08 -23.43
C SER A 337 -18.29 -17.78 -22.07
N PHE A 338 -18.92 -18.94 -22.00
CA PHE A 338 -19.01 -19.76 -20.79
C PHE A 338 -17.65 -20.26 -20.34
N ILE A 339 -16.91 -21.00 -21.20
CA ILE A 339 -15.60 -21.56 -20.82
C ILE A 339 -14.58 -20.46 -20.54
N THR A 340 -14.68 -19.35 -21.25
CA THR A 340 -13.75 -18.22 -21.05
C THR A 340 -13.97 -17.57 -19.68
N ARG A 341 -15.20 -17.24 -19.30
CA ARG A 341 -15.49 -16.71 -17.96
C ARG A 341 -15.08 -17.69 -16.85
N LEU A 342 -15.38 -18.98 -17.06
CA LEU A 342 -15.12 -20.04 -16.10
C LEU A 342 -13.61 -20.17 -15.80
N PHE A 343 -12.80 -20.35 -16.81
CA PHE A 343 -11.38 -20.65 -16.63
C PHE A 343 -10.47 -19.44 -16.59
N ALA A 344 -10.76 -18.39 -17.36
CA ALA A 344 -9.95 -17.19 -17.32
C ALA A 344 -10.04 -16.47 -15.98
N SER A 345 -11.18 -16.54 -15.27
CA SER A 345 -11.30 -15.99 -13.92
C SER A 345 -10.32 -16.65 -12.94
N ILE A 346 -10.15 -17.96 -13.02
CA ILE A 346 -9.20 -18.71 -12.18
C ILE A 346 -7.76 -18.43 -12.62
N ILE A 347 -7.48 -18.55 -13.90
CA ILE A 347 -6.12 -18.41 -14.44
C ILE A 347 -5.54 -17.04 -14.13
N TRP A 348 -6.31 -15.96 -14.32
CA TRP A 348 -5.83 -14.61 -14.02
C TRP A 348 -5.71 -14.35 -12.52
N ALA A 349 -6.60 -14.88 -11.71
CA ALA A 349 -6.47 -14.81 -10.26
C ALA A 349 -5.20 -15.52 -9.77
N LEU A 350 -4.95 -16.73 -10.28
CA LEU A 350 -3.70 -17.47 -9.99
C LEU A 350 -2.47 -16.73 -10.49
N LYS A 351 -2.47 -16.21 -11.73
CA LYS A 351 -1.32 -15.46 -12.29
C LYS A 351 -0.93 -14.27 -11.44
N ILE A 352 -1.90 -13.57 -10.88
CA ILE A 352 -1.66 -12.41 -10.01
C ILE A 352 -1.08 -12.84 -8.66
N ARG A 353 -1.55 -13.96 -8.11
CA ARG A 353 -1.16 -14.42 -6.77
C ARG A 353 0.02 -15.38 -6.77
N ASN A 354 0.11 -16.25 -7.75
CA ASN A 354 1.15 -17.27 -7.88
C ASN A 354 1.21 -17.82 -9.30
N ASP A 355 2.13 -17.30 -10.11
CA ASP A 355 2.26 -17.68 -11.53
C ASP A 355 2.61 -19.17 -11.72
N GLU A 356 3.37 -19.79 -10.80
CA GLU A 356 3.67 -21.22 -10.85
C GLU A 356 2.39 -22.06 -10.76
N LYS A 357 1.46 -21.70 -9.86
CA LYS A 357 0.15 -22.36 -9.77
C LYS A 357 -0.69 -22.14 -11.02
N ALA A 358 -0.63 -20.94 -11.61
CA ALA A 358 -1.32 -20.66 -12.88
C ALA A 358 -0.80 -21.56 -14.02
N GLN A 359 0.50 -21.80 -14.11
CA GLN A 359 1.09 -22.69 -15.10
C GLN A 359 0.65 -24.14 -14.85
N LYS A 360 0.67 -24.63 -13.60
CA LYS A 360 0.16 -25.96 -13.26
C LYS A 360 -1.31 -26.11 -13.63
N PHE A 361 -2.13 -25.09 -13.39
CA PHE A 361 -3.55 -25.10 -13.77
C PHE A 361 -3.73 -25.21 -15.29
N ILE A 362 -2.98 -24.45 -16.07
CA ILE A 362 -3.04 -24.45 -17.54
C ILE A 362 -2.50 -25.77 -18.14
N ASN A 363 -1.60 -26.46 -17.43
CA ASN A 363 -1.06 -27.75 -17.86
C ASN A 363 -1.96 -28.94 -17.46
N GLY A 364 -3.06 -28.72 -16.76
CA GLY A 364 -3.95 -29.77 -16.29
C GLY A 364 -3.56 -30.40 -14.94
N ASP A 365 -2.53 -29.89 -14.27
CA ASP A 365 -1.93 -30.48 -13.06
C ASP A 365 -2.48 -29.88 -11.75
N LEU A 366 -3.55 -29.07 -11.79
CA LEU A 366 -4.08 -28.38 -10.59
C LEU A 366 -5.61 -28.43 -10.52
N GLN A 367 -6.22 -29.61 -10.76
CA GLN A 367 -7.67 -29.81 -10.69
C GLN A 367 -8.23 -29.56 -9.28
N GLU A 368 -7.42 -29.81 -8.24
CA GLU A 368 -7.81 -29.56 -6.84
C GLU A 368 -8.21 -28.10 -6.58
N GLU A 369 -7.52 -27.15 -7.20
CA GLU A 369 -7.85 -25.72 -7.08
C GLU A 369 -9.24 -25.42 -7.66
N LEU A 370 -9.57 -26.00 -8.81
CA LEU A 370 -10.90 -25.90 -9.42
C LEU A 370 -11.99 -26.43 -8.47
N ILE A 371 -11.77 -27.61 -7.88
CA ILE A 371 -12.66 -28.21 -6.89
C ILE A 371 -12.85 -27.31 -5.67
N ASN A 372 -11.79 -26.73 -5.17
CA ASN A 372 -11.83 -25.82 -4.04
C ASN A 372 -12.64 -24.55 -4.33
N ILE A 373 -12.48 -23.97 -5.52
CA ILE A 373 -13.24 -22.81 -5.98
C ILE A 373 -14.72 -23.17 -6.13
N PHE A 374 -15.03 -24.28 -6.78
CA PHE A 374 -16.41 -24.77 -6.94
C PHE A 374 -17.12 -24.90 -5.58
N LYS A 375 -16.42 -25.41 -4.56
CA LYS A 375 -16.98 -25.59 -3.20
C LYS A 375 -17.10 -24.29 -2.40
N LYS A 376 -16.27 -23.29 -2.63
CA LYS A 376 -16.14 -22.13 -1.75
C LYS A 376 -16.61 -20.80 -2.36
N VAL A 377 -16.64 -20.69 -3.68
CA VAL A 377 -17.07 -19.49 -4.42
C VAL A 377 -18.49 -19.71 -4.90
N HIS A 378 -19.45 -19.08 -4.23
CA HIS A 378 -20.89 -19.36 -4.44
C HIS A 378 -21.32 -19.06 -5.87
N ILE A 379 -20.97 -17.89 -6.39
CA ILE A 379 -21.38 -17.50 -7.75
C ILE A 379 -20.74 -18.39 -8.82
N TYR A 380 -19.52 -18.86 -8.58
CA TYR A 380 -18.86 -19.82 -9.44
C TYR A 380 -19.62 -21.15 -9.50
N ASN A 381 -20.03 -21.67 -8.33
CA ASN A 381 -20.84 -22.85 -8.23
C ASN A 381 -22.18 -22.70 -8.97
N VAL A 382 -22.92 -21.61 -8.70
CA VAL A 382 -24.19 -21.33 -9.38
C VAL A 382 -24.01 -21.23 -10.91
N TYR A 383 -22.91 -20.63 -11.36
CA TYR A 383 -22.60 -20.50 -12.77
C TYR A 383 -22.33 -21.87 -13.43
N VAL A 384 -21.55 -22.73 -12.75
CA VAL A 384 -21.28 -24.10 -13.20
C VAL A 384 -22.57 -24.91 -13.24
N CYS A 385 -23.32 -24.98 -12.14
CA CYS A 385 -24.56 -25.77 -12.05
C CYS A 385 -25.59 -25.35 -13.11
N ARG A 386 -25.69 -24.06 -13.44
CA ARG A 386 -26.62 -23.54 -14.45
C ARG A 386 -26.34 -24.07 -15.85
N TYR A 387 -25.08 -24.30 -16.21
CA TYR A 387 -24.67 -24.61 -17.58
C TYR A 387 -24.07 -26.02 -17.76
N ILE A 388 -23.63 -26.68 -16.70
CA ILE A 388 -23.05 -28.03 -16.73
C ILE A 388 -24.00 -29.07 -16.15
N ALA A 389 -24.93 -28.68 -15.25
CA ALA A 389 -25.83 -29.61 -14.56
C ALA A 389 -26.62 -30.50 -15.52
N LYS A 390 -26.68 -31.77 -15.19
CA LYS A 390 -27.41 -32.81 -15.90
C LYS A 390 -28.21 -33.68 -14.93
N GLU A 391 -29.31 -34.29 -15.43
CA GLU A 391 -30.08 -35.30 -14.69
C GLU A 391 -29.27 -36.57 -14.32
N ASP A 392 -28.12 -36.81 -15.03
CA ASP A 392 -27.35 -38.08 -14.89
C ASP A 392 -25.90 -37.94 -14.45
N TYR A 393 -25.41 -36.72 -14.12
CA TYR A 393 -24.02 -36.49 -13.71
C TYR A 393 -23.92 -35.56 -12.49
N ASP A 394 -22.97 -35.89 -11.57
CA ASP A 394 -22.52 -34.93 -10.56
C ASP A 394 -21.87 -33.73 -11.26
N GLU A 395 -22.31 -32.52 -10.91
CA GLU A 395 -21.80 -31.26 -11.48
C GLU A 395 -20.28 -31.13 -11.31
N LEU A 396 -19.74 -31.66 -10.21
CA LEU A 396 -18.32 -31.65 -9.95
C LEU A 396 -17.56 -32.59 -10.89
N GLU A 397 -18.10 -33.78 -11.15
CA GLU A 397 -17.49 -34.72 -12.10
C GLU A 397 -17.50 -34.14 -13.53
N ALA A 398 -18.62 -33.53 -13.94
CA ALA A 398 -18.71 -32.87 -15.24
C ALA A 398 -17.76 -31.68 -15.38
N LEU A 399 -17.59 -30.90 -14.30
CA LEU A 399 -16.63 -29.80 -14.26
C LEU A 399 -15.18 -30.28 -14.37
N CYS A 400 -14.85 -31.37 -13.67
CA CYS A 400 -13.52 -32.00 -13.74
C CYS A 400 -13.25 -32.57 -15.16
N ALA A 401 -14.23 -33.22 -15.77
CA ALA A 401 -14.10 -33.69 -17.16
C ALA A 401 -13.93 -32.56 -18.17
N LEU A 402 -14.62 -31.42 -17.98
CA LEU A 402 -14.43 -30.22 -18.81
C LEU A 402 -13.03 -29.66 -18.62
N TYR A 403 -12.52 -29.61 -17.39
CA TYR A 403 -11.15 -29.16 -17.13
C TYR A 403 -10.11 -30.04 -17.84
N ASP A 404 -10.26 -31.37 -17.74
CA ASP A 404 -9.36 -32.32 -18.40
C ASP A 404 -9.44 -32.17 -19.93
N PHE A 405 -10.64 -31.97 -20.49
CA PHE A 405 -10.80 -31.66 -21.91
C PHE A 405 -10.06 -30.38 -22.32
N MET A 406 -10.16 -29.33 -21.50
CA MET A 406 -9.56 -28.03 -21.83
C MET A 406 -8.04 -28.02 -21.71
N PHE A 407 -7.46 -28.71 -20.73
CA PHE A 407 -6.07 -28.53 -20.35
C PHE A 407 -5.19 -29.79 -20.43
N SER A 408 -5.78 -31.00 -20.52
CA SER A 408 -4.98 -32.22 -20.70
C SER A 408 -4.54 -32.43 -22.13
N SER A 409 -3.36 -33.05 -22.31
CA SER A 409 -2.84 -33.45 -23.63
C SER A 409 -3.53 -34.68 -24.22
N SER A 410 -4.26 -35.46 -23.41
CA SER A 410 -4.94 -36.70 -23.80
C SER A 410 -6.46 -36.53 -23.93
N ALA A 411 -6.92 -35.31 -24.21
CA ALA A 411 -8.33 -34.96 -24.27
C ALA A 411 -9.07 -35.67 -25.44
N SER A 412 -10.34 -36.03 -25.21
CA SER A 412 -11.30 -36.44 -26.23
C SER A 412 -11.49 -35.34 -27.29
N ASP A 413 -12.06 -35.68 -28.46
CA ASP A 413 -12.31 -34.71 -29.54
C ASP A 413 -13.34 -33.63 -29.18
N SER A 414 -14.24 -33.91 -28.24
CA SER A 414 -15.23 -32.97 -27.73
C SER A 414 -15.70 -33.30 -26.31
N PHE A 415 -16.19 -32.26 -25.61
CA PHE A 415 -16.91 -32.39 -24.34
C PHE A 415 -18.36 -31.99 -24.57
N LYS A 416 -19.29 -32.85 -24.16
CA LYS A 416 -20.72 -32.62 -24.40
C LYS A 416 -21.56 -32.89 -23.16
N THR A 417 -22.46 -31.97 -22.87
CA THR A 417 -23.53 -32.12 -21.88
C THR A 417 -24.88 -31.91 -22.57
N ASN A 418 -26.00 -31.91 -21.84
CA ASN A 418 -27.31 -31.60 -22.44
C ASN A 418 -27.43 -30.13 -22.83
N THR A 419 -26.60 -29.25 -22.26
CA THR A 419 -26.71 -27.78 -22.41
C THR A 419 -25.57 -27.17 -23.22
N ILE A 420 -24.42 -27.81 -23.28
CA ILE A 420 -23.23 -27.28 -23.97
C ILE A 420 -22.52 -28.38 -24.77
N GLU A 421 -21.91 -28.01 -25.88
CA GLU A 421 -21.03 -28.85 -26.67
C GLU A 421 -19.75 -28.07 -26.98
N ILE A 422 -18.60 -28.51 -26.47
CA ILE A 422 -17.31 -27.83 -26.57
C ILE A 422 -16.37 -28.75 -27.36
N ASP A 423 -15.83 -28.27 -28.46
CA ASP A 423 -14.93 -28.99 -29.35
C ASP A 423 -13.54 -28.32 -29.42
N ALA A 424 -12.69 -28.85 -30.27
CA ALA A 424 -11.33 -28.33 -30.51
C ALA A 424 -11.30 -26.87 -30.99
N TYR A 425 -12.34 -26.38 -31.69
CA TYR A 425 -12.45 -24.99 -32.10
C TYR A 425 -12.64 -24.08 -30.88
N HIS A 426 -13.54 -24.41 -29.99
CA HIS A 426 -13.79 -23.65 -28.77
C HIS A 426 -12.55 -23.61 -27.86
N ARG A 427 -11.85 -24.76 -27.74
CA ARG A 427 -10.58 -24.83 -27.00
C ARG A 427 -9.52 -23.90 -27.58
N LYS A 428 -9.34 -23.90 -28.90
CA LYS A 428 -8.39 -23.02 -29.59
C LYS A 428 -8.74 -21.55 -29.43
N GLU A 429 -10.01 -21.22 -29.56
CA GLU A 429 -10.51 -19.85 -29.45
C GLU A 429 -10.36 -19.33 -28.01
N PHE A 430 -10.62 -20.17 -27.00
CA PHE A 430 -10.35 -19.86 -25.60
C PHE A 430 -8.89 -19.43 -25.39
N PHE A 431 -7.93 -20.23 -25.83
CA PHE A 431 -6.52 -19.88 -25.70
C PHE A 431 -6.15 -18.61 -26.46
N ARG A 432 -6.77 -18.37 -27.63
CA ARG A 432 -6.58 -17.14 -28.37
C ARG A 432 -7.05 -15.90 -27.59
N ILE A 433 -8.15 -16.02 -26.85
CA ILE A 433 -8.69 -14.94 -26.02
C ILE A 433 -7.83 -14.75 -24.75
N LEU A 434 -7.36 -15.84 -24.17
CA LEU A 434 -6.62 -15.81 -22.90
C LEU A 434 -5.21 -15.19 -23.04
N TRP A 435 -4.54 -15.48 -24.18
CA TRP A 435 -3.13 -15.10 -24.40
C TRP A 435 -2.99 -13.77 -25.16
N ILE A 436 -3.39 -12.68 -24.52
CA ILE A 436 -3.11 -11.34 -25.04
C ILE A 436 -2.34 -10.52 -24.04
#